data_2ee495626cb2005a2f1f1c3ae2901502
#
_entry.id   2ee495626cb2005a2f1f1c3ae2901502
#
_cell.length_a   1.000
_cell.length_b   1.000
_cell.length_c   1.000
_cell.angle_alpha   90.00
_cell.angle_beta   90.00
_cell.angle_gamma   90.00
#
_symmetry.space_group_name_H-M   'P 1'
#
loop_
_entity.id
_entity.type
_entity.pdbx_description
1 polymer ?
#
loop_
_entity_poly.entity_id
_entity_poly.type
_entity_poly.pdbx_seq_one_letter_code
_entity_poly.pdbx_strand_id
1 'polypeptide(L)'
;VYVDEFVGHDMETRLTLENDFDRVYHLSADVPNSKGVGGSQLTTGRSNPIQTIQALDFAARNKSHFIYAVSAMIYNTEHQGHNGPDLNEQEHIWPANPAGNIYGMEKLYNMQLAKEYAKAYDMKISLPIFHAMYGPHCDILENSKVVAAMCVKIFNAEDPGEMEIWGDGTQLRSFCYI
;
A
#
# COMPACT_ATOMS: atom_id res chain seq x y z
N VAL A 1 9.03 13.79 -12.39
CA VAL A 1 8.06 14.43 -11.46
C VAL A 1 8.76 15.67 -10.94
N TYR A 2 8.19 16.84 -11.21
CA TYR A 2 8.65 18.10 -10.63
C TYR A 2 7.91 18.30 -9.31
N VAL A 3 8.63 18.63 -8.25
CA VAL A 3 8.06 19.02 -6.96
C VAL A 3 8.28 20.52 -6.84
N ASP A 4 7.19 21.28 -6.86
CA ASP A 4 7.23 22.74 -6.78
C ASP A 4 7.58 23.22 -5.37
N GLU A 5 7.14 22.45 -4.35
CA GLU A 5 7.37 22.75 -2.95
C GLU A 5 7.49 21.46 -2.13
N PHE A 6 8.40 21.42 -1.18
CA PHE A 6 8.51 20.36 -0.18
C PHE A 6 8.22 20.92 1.20
N VAL A 7 7.15 20.41 1.84
CA VAL A 7 6.76 20.76 3.20
C VAL A 7 6.88 19.53 4.09
N GLY A 8 7.78 19.60 5.08
CA GLY A 8 7.88 18.58 6.12
C GLY A 8 6.65 18.65 7.03
N HIS A 9 5.92 17.55 7.17
CA HIS A 9 4.74 17.48 8.03
C HIS A 9 4.60 16.12 8.69
N ASP A 10 4.23 16.13 9.98
CA ASP A 10 3.83 14.91 10.69
C ASP A 10 2.38 14.56 10.30
N MET A 11 2.21 13.49 9.53
CA MET A 11 0.92 13.05 9.03
C MET A 11 -0.03 12.53 10.12
N GLU A 12 0.42 12.37 11.36
CA GLU A 12 -0.47 12.10 12.51
C GLU A 12 -1.12 13.37 13.07
N THR A 13 -0.73 14.55 12.56
CA THR A 13 -1.30 15.83 12.94
C THR A 13 -2.15 16.44 11.83
N ARG A 14 -2.94 17.46 12.18
CA ARG A 14 -3.81 18.13 11.21
C ARG A 14 -3.01 18.81 10.11
N LEU A 15 -3.30 18.46 8.85
CA LEU A 15 -2.77 19.17 7.69
C LEU A 15 -3.39 20.59 7.60
N THR A 16 -2.51 21.60 7.63
CA THR A 16 -2.88 23.04 7.63
C THR A 16 -2.37 23.80 6.43
N LEU A 17 -2.09 23.10 5.31
CA LEU A 17 -1.71 23.75 4.06
C LEU A 17 -2.85 24.69 3.59
N GLU A 18 -2.49 25.90 3.17
CA GLU A 18 -3.46 26.95 2.81
C GLU A 18 -3.82 26.98 1.31
N ASN A 19 -3.14 26.16 0.50
CA ASN A 19 -3.36 26.13 -0.95
C ASN A 19 -4.52 25.22 -1.31
N ASP A 20 -5.25 25.57 -2.37
CA ASP A 20 -6.24 24.69 -2.99
C ASP A 20 -5.54 23.62 -3.84
N PHE A 21 -5.91 22.37 -3.66
CA PHE A 21 -5.35 21.24 -4.41
C PHE A 21 -6.47 20.49 -5.14
N ASP A 22 -6.31 20.29 -6.43
CA ASP A 22 -7.25 19.50 -7.22
C ASP A 22 -7.23 18.01 -6.83
N ARG A 23 -6.08 17.52 -6.39
CA ARG A 23 -5.85 16.09 -6.07
C ARG A 23 -4.99 15.92 -4.84
N VAL A 24 -5.35 14.93 -4.03
CA VAL A 24 -4.57 14.47 -2.88
C VAL A 24 -4.22 13.01 -3.09
N TYR A 25 -2.93 12.71 -3.23
CA TYR A 25 -2.40 11.35 -3.29
C TYR A 25 -1.91 10.93 -1.91
N HIS A 26 -2.69 10.10 -1.23
CA HIS A 26 -2.30 9.54 0.05
C HIS A 26 -1.55 8.23 -0.15
N LEU A 27 -0.22 8.32 -0.16
CA LEU A 27 0.71 7.19 -0.36
C LEU A 27 1.52 6.87 0.90
N SER A 28 1.36 7.68 1.96
CA SER A 28 2.03 7.47 3.24
C SER A 28 1.44 6.25 3.95
N ALA A 29 2.28 5.38 4.44
CA ALA A 29 1.91 4.28 5.31
C ALA A 29 3.13 3.72 6.04
N ASP A 30 2.92 3.30 7.28
CA ASP A 30 3.85 2.44 8.00
C ASP A 30 3.58 0.98 7.60
N VAL A 31 4.52 0.36 6.90
CA VAL A 31 4.36 -0.99 6.35
C VAL A 31 5.33 -1.95 7.02
N PRO A 32 4.85 -2.90 7.84
CA PRO A 32 5.71 -3.93 8.41
C PRO A 32 6.30 -4.80 7.29
N ASN A 33 7.58 -5.10 7.39
CA ASN A 33 8.23 -6.01 6.45
C ASN A 33 8.55 -7.37 7.09
N SER A 34 8.89 -8.35 6.25
CA SER A 34 9.21 -9.72 6.68
C SER A 34 10.49 -9.82 7.54
N LYS A 35 11.34 -8.80 7.52
CA LYS A 35 12.60 -8.76 8.29
C LYS A 35 12.44 -8.05 9.64
N GLY A 36 11.24 -7.55 9.97
CA GLY A 36 11.00 -6.78 11.20
C GLY A 36 11.63 -5.38 11.18
N VAL A 37 12.12 -4.93 10.04
CA VAL A 37 12.57 -3.54 9.83
C VAL A 37 11.38 -2.75 9.29
N GLY A 38 11.04 -1.65 9.94
CA GLY A 38 9.81 -0.89 9.66
C GLY A 38 8.86 -0.98 10.84
N GLY A 39 7.65 -0.51 10.67
CA GLY A 39 6.67 -0.42 11.73
C GLY A 39 6.25 -1.75 12.34
N SER A 40 5.92 -1.71 13.61
CA SER A 40 5.29 -2.83 14.30
C SER A 40 3.82 -2.95 13.87
N GLN A 41 3.19 -4.10 14.13
CA GLN A 41 1.73 -4.25 13.94
C GLN A 41 0.94 -3.19 14.72
N LEU A 42 1.44 -2.79 15.90
CA LEU A 42 0.84 -1.74 16.71
C LEU A 42 0.95 -0.36 16.04
N THR A 43 2.14 0.01 15.57
CA THR A 43 2.34 1.31 14.89
C THR A 43 1.55 1.37 13.60
N THR A 44 1.57 0.32 12.77
CA THR A 44 0.77 0.20 11.56
C THR A 44 -0.72 0.41 11.83
N GLY A 45 -1.28 -0.32 12.81
CA GLY A 45 -2.71 -0.24 13.13
C GLY A 45 -3.13 1.06 13.79
N ARG A 46 -2.19 1.81 14.38
CA ARG A 46 -2.45 3.11 15.00
C ARG A 46 -2.20 4.26 14.03
N SER A 47 -1.01 4.33 13.45
CA SER A 47 -0.56 5.49 12.68
C SER A 47 -1.26 5.59 11.33
N ASN A 48 -1.40 4.49 10.57
CA ASN A 48 -2.00 4.54 9.25
C ASN A 48 -3.45 5.04 9.22
N PRO A 49 -4.36 4.60 10.12
CA PRO A 49 -5.70 5.16 10.19
C PRO A 49 -5.71 6.66 10.52
N ILE A 50 -4.86 7.11 11.46
CA ILE A 50 -4.75 8.53 11.81
C ILE A 50 -4.31 9.35 10.59
N GLN A 51 -3.24 8.95 9.92
CA GLN A 51 -2.74 9.60 8.70
C GLN A 51 -3.81 9.66 7.60
N THR A 52 -4.54 8.56 7.40
CA THR A 52 -5.61 8.50 6.40
C THR A 52 -6.76 9.46 6.75
N ILE A 53 -7.16 9.55 8.02
CA ILE A 53 -8.18 10.49 8.48
C ILE A 53 -7.73 11.93 8.23
N GLN A 54 -6.49 12.29 8.58
CA GLN A 54 -5.97 13.64 8.34
C GLN A 54 -5.95 14.00 6.84
N ALA A 55 -5.56 13.06 5.99
CA ALA A 55 -5.55 13.26 4.54
C ALA A 55 -6.98 13.35 3.95
N LEU A 56 -7.93 12.57 4.46
CA LEU A 56 -9.34 12.64 4.07
C LEU A 56 -9.98 13.97 4.50
N ASP A 57 -9.76 14.40 5.75
CA ASP A 57 -10.23 15.70 6.26
C ASP A 57 -9.68 16.85 5.43
N PHE A 58 -8.40 16.78 5.06
CA PHE A 58 -7.77 17.76 4.20
C PHE A 58 -8.42 17.76 2.80
N ALA A 59 -8.56 16.61 2.17
CA ALA A 59 -9.17 16.48 0.85
C ALA A 59 -10.65 16.97 0.85
N ALA A 60 -11.40 16.67 1.93
CA ALA A 60 -12.79 17.10 2.07
C ALA A 60 -12.90 18.64 2.15
N ARG A 61 -12.05 19.29 2.96
CA ARG A 61 -12.03 20.76 3.07
C ARG A 61 -11.70 21.44 1.75
N ASN A 62 -10.79 20.86 0.96
CA ASN A 62 -10.35 21.41 -0.32
C ASN A 62 -11.21 20.95 -1.52
N LYS A 63 -12.20 20.08 -1.30
CA LYS A 63 -12.97 19.42 -2.38
C LYS A 63 -12.09 18.72 -3.42
N SER A 64 -10.97 18.21 -2.98
CA SER A 64 -9.98 17.54 -3.82
C SER A 64 -10.45 16.14 -4.23
N HIS A 65 -9.99 15.67 -5.39
CA HIS A 65 -10.05 14.25 -5.72
C HIS A 65 -9.05 13.47 -4.85
N PHE A 66 -9.55 12.62 -3.96
CA PHE A 66 -8.72 11.82 -3.06
C PHE A 66 -8.32 10.49 -3.71
N ILE A 67 -7.03 10.21 -3.77
CA ILE A 67 -6.47 8.97 -4.30
C ILE A 67 -5.73 8.24 -3.18
N TYR A 68 -6.20 7.06 -2.79
CA TYR A 68 -5.64 6.28 -1.68
C TYR A 68 -5.07 4.95 -2.17
N ALA A 69 -3.80 4.72 -1.88
CA ALA A 69 -3.13 3.46 -2.18
C ALA A 69 -3.62 2.32 -1.26
N VAL A 70 -4.55 1.54 -1.76
CA VAL A 70 -5.00 0.30 -1.13
C VAL A 70 -4.01 -0.83 -1.44
N SER A 71 -4.10 -1.94 -0.75
CA SER A 71 -3.22 -3.10 -0.94
C SER A 71 -4.02 -4.35 -1.25
N ALA A 72 -3.47 -5.23 -2.07
CA ALA A 72 -4.02 -6.58 -2.30
C ALA A 72 -4.16 -7.42 -1.02
N MET A 73 -3.56 -6.99 0.09
CA MET A 73 -3.74 -7.62 1.39
C MET A 73 -5.17 -7.52 1.96
N ILE A 74 -6.05 -6.70 1.36
CA ILE A 74 -7.48 -6.61 1.74
C ILE A 74 -8.31 -7.79 1.27
N TYR A 75 -7.86 -8.55 0.27
CA TYR A 75 -8.60 -9.70 -0.21
C TYR A 75 -8.72 -10.79 0.87
N ASN A 76 -9.85 -11.47 0.89
CA ASN A 76 -10.07 -12.60 1.81
C ASN A 76 -9.03 -13.70 1.59
N THR A 77 -8.39 -14.13 2.65
CA THR A 77 -7.34 -15.16 2.63
C THR A 77 -7.80 -16.50 2.09
N GLU A 78 -9.09 -16.82 2.19
CA GLU A 78 -9.66 -18.05 1.64
C GLU A 78 -9.59 -18.13 0.11
N HIS A 79 -9.53 -16.97 -0.56
CA HIS A 79 -9.38 -16.88 -2.00
C HIS A 79 -7.92 -16.74 -2.46
N GLN A 80 -6.98 -16.61 -1.51
CA GLN A 80 -5.56 -16.47 -1.80
C GLN A 80 -4.86 -17.81 -1.69
N GLY A 81 -4.11 -18.22 -2.70
CA GLY A 81 -3.35 -19.46 -2.68
C GLY A 81 -3.07 -19.99 -4.07
N HIS A 82 -2.33 -21.08 -4.14
CA HIS A 82 -1.86 -21.65 -5.40
C HIS A 82 -3.01 -22.05 -6.36
N ASN A 83 -4.14 -22.48 -5.81
CA ASN A 83 -5.34 -22.88 -6.57
C ASN A 83 -6.51 -21.89 -6.39
N GLY A 84 -6.23 -20.67 -5.91
CA GLY A 84 -7.23 -19.64 -5.75
C GLY A 84 -7.72 -19.10 -7.12
N PRO A 85 -8.90 -18.46 -7.14
CA PRO A 85 -9.42 -17.81 -8.33
C PRO A 85 -8.62 -16.55 -8.68
N ASP A 86 -8.80 -16.05 -9.90
CA ASP A 86 -8.38 -14.70 -10.21
C ASP A 86 -9.17 -13.71 -9.35
N LEU A 87 -8.46 -12.91 -8.56
CA LEU A 87 -9.08 -12.02 -7.58
C LEU A 87 -9.76 -10.82 -8.26
N ASN A 88 -10.97 -10.50 -7.82
CA ASN A 88 -11.66 -9.27 -8.20
C ASN A 88 -12.23 -8.56 -6.96
N GLU A 89 -12.42 -7.25 -7.07
CA GLU A 89 -12.78 -6.37 -5.95
C GLU A 89 -14.24 -6.53 -5.49
N GLN A 90 -15.10 -7.10 -6.29
CA GLN A 90 -16.53 -7.24 -5.98
C GLN A 90 -16.83 -8.52 -5.19
N GLU A 91 -16.12 -9.59 -5.50
CA GLU A 91 -16.45 -10.93 -5.04
C GLU A 91 -15.50 -11.46 -3.95
N HIS A 92 -14.21 -11.00 -3.95
CA HIS A 92 -13.18 -11.66 -3.16
C HIS A 92 -12.64 -10.85 -1.96
N ILE A 93 -13.24 -9.70 -1.68
CA ILE A 93 -12.96 -8.93 -0.45
C ILE A 93 -13.83 -9.40 0.70
N TRP A 94 -15.07 -9.78 0.41
CA TRP A 94 -16.06 -10.15 1.42
C TRP A 94 -16.39 -11.65 1.37
N PRO A 95 -16.69 -12.28 2.54
CA PRO A 95 -16.62 -11.72 3.89
C PRO A 95 -15.20 -11.30 4.27
N ALA A 96 -15.05 -10.28 5.13
CA ALA A 96 -13.76 -9.71 5.45
C ALA A 96 -12.88 -10.68 6.25
N ASN A 97 -11.80 -11.13 5.64
CA ASN A 97 -10.74 -11.93 6.26
C ASN A 97 -9.39 -11.57 5.59
N PRO A 98 -8.97 -10.29 5.71
CA PRO A 98 -7.80 -9.80 5.00
C PRO A 98 -6.51 -10.45 5.48
N ALA A 99 -5.56 -10.60 4.57
CA ALA A 99 -4.23 -11.10 4.86
C ALA A 99 -3.37 -10.05 5.60
N GLY A 100 -2.25 -10.49 6.17
CA GLY A 100 -1.24 -9.58 6.71
C GLY A 100 -1.57 -8.95 8.06
N ASN A 101 -2.43 -9.57 8.84
CA ASN A 101 -2.75 -9.13 10.19
C ASN A 101 -3.37 -7.71 10.21
N ILE A 102 -2.87 -6.83 11.09
CA ILE A 102 -3.37 -5.47 11.24
C ILE A 102 -3.26 -4.65 9.94
N TYR A 103 -2.20 -4.83 9.15
CA TYR A 103 -2.02 -4.08 7.91
C TYR A 103 -3.15 -4.29 6.90
N GLY A 104 -3.53 -5.53 6.63
CA GLY A 104 -4.66 -5.82 5.73
C GLY A 104 -5.98 -5.28 6.28
N MET A 105 -6.19 -5.40 7.59
CA MET A 105 -7.38 -4.89 8.28
C MET A 105 -7.48 -3.36 8.20
N GLU A 106 -6.39 -2.65 8.46
CA GLU A 106 -6.38 -1.17 8.40
C GLU A 106 -6.56 -0.66 6.97
N LYS A 107 -5.96 -1.32 5.98
CA LYS A 107 -6.17 -0.96 4.57
C LYS A 107 -7.62 -1.13 4.14
N LEU A 108 -8.27 -2.20 4.57
CA LEU A 108 -9.69 -2.42 4.32
C LEU A 108 -10.57 -1.39 5.05
N TYR A 109 -10.28 -1.12 6.32
CA TYR A 109 -10.97 -0.09 7.10
C TYR A 109 -10.86 1.28 6.44
N ASN A 110 -9.64 1.72 6.11
CA ASN A 110 -9.39 3.01 5.49
C ASN A 110 -10.05 3.14 4.11
N MET A 111 -10.10 2.05 3.33
CA MET A 111 -10.83 2.00 2.07
C MET A 111 -12.33 2.22 2.28
N GLN A 112 -12.94 1.59 3.27
CA GLN A 112 -14.37 1.80 3.58
C GLN A 112 -14.62 3.20 4.13
N LEU A 113 -13.75 3.70 4.99
CA LEU A 113 -13.83 5.06 5.52
C LEU A 113 -13.79 6.10 4.38
N ALA A 114 -12.89 5.95 3.41
CA ALA A 114 -12.82 6.84 2.24
C ALA A 114 -14.14 6.83 1.43
N LYS A 115 -14.80 5.67 1.30
CA LYS A 115 -16.12 5.59 0.64
C LYS A 115 -17.20 6.35 1.41
N GLU A 116 -17.18 6.31 2.75
CA GLU A 116 -18.13 7.07 3.56
C GLU A 116 -17.84 8.58 3.50
N TYR A 117 -16.58 9.00 3.48
CA TYR A 117 -16.21 10.41 3.22
C TYR A 117 -16.71 10.87 1.85
N ALA A 118 -16.54 10.04 0.81
CA ALA A 118 -17.02 10.37 -0.53
C ALA A 118 -18.53 10.65 -0.56
N LYS A 119 -19.32 9.85 0.15
CA LYS A 119 -20.77 10.06 0.29
C LYS A 119 -21.12 11.29 1.12
N ALA A 120 -20.44 11.47 2.27
CA ALA A 120 -20.76 12.53 3.20
C ALA A 120 -20.40 13.94 2.68
N TYR A 121 -19.34 14.06 1.91
CA TYR A 121 -18.77 15.32 1.45
C TYR A 121 -18.87 15.52 -0.08
N ASP A 122 -19.55 14.64 -0.79
CA ASP A 122 -19.64 14.63 -2.27
C ASP A 122 -18.26 14.70 -2.93
N MET A 123 -17.33 13.87 -2.44
CA MET A 123 -15.93 13.84 -2.90
C MET A 123 -15.73 12.81 -3.99
N LYS A 124 -14.88 13.17 -4.96
CA LYS A 124 -14.35 12.18 -5.89
C LYS A 124 -13.23 11.38 -5.24
N ILE A 125 -13.31 10.05 -5.32
CA ILE A 125 -12.27 9.15 -4.79
C ILE A 125 -11.79 8.17 -5.85
N SER A 126 -10.53 7.72 -5.72
CA SER A 126 -9.95 6.57 -6.43
C SER A 126 -9.21 5.69 -5.44
N LEU A 127 -9.49 4.40 -5.47
CA LEU A 127 -9.02 3.43 -4.49
C LEU A 127 -8.27 2.27 -5.20
N PRO A 128 -7.15 2.54 -5.91
CA PRO A 128 -6.41 1.50 -6.60
C PRO A 128 -5.87 0.46 -5.60
N ILE A 129 -6.12 -0.82 -5.90
CA ILE A 129 -5.63 -1.96 -5.12
C ILE A 129 -4.32 -2.43 -5.73
N PHE A 130 -3.21 -2.02 -5.12
CA PHE A 130 -1.89 -2.38 -5.61
C PHE A 130 -1.45 -3.77 -5.15
N HIS A 131 -0.91 -4.52 -6.09
CA HIS A 131 -0.18 -5.76 -5.86
C HIS A 131 1.31 -5.48 -5.61
N ALA A 132 2.21 -6.41 -5.94
CA ALA A 132 3.64 -6.20 -5.78
C ALA A 132 4.16 -5.24 -6.87
N MET A 133 4.35 -3.98 -6.49
CA MET A 133 4.90 -2.94 -7.37
C MET A 133 6.41 -3.11 -7.49
N TYR A 134 6.96 -2.93 -8.70
CA TYR A 134 8.39 -2.91 -8.95
C TYR A 134 8.73 -1.97 -10.11
N GLY A 135 9.98 -1.53 -10.20
CA GLY A 135 10.47 -0.67 -11.28
C GLY A 135 11.58 0.26 -10.84
N PRO A 136 11.91 1.29 -11.63
CA PRO A 136 12.91 2.28 -11.28
C PRO A 136 12.63 2.91 -9.90
N HIS A 137 13.71 3.19 -9.18
CA HIS A 137 13.67 3.79 -7.83
C HIS A 137 13.08 2.89 -6.71
N CYS A 138 12.81 1.61 -6.99
CA CYS A 138 12.46 0.69 -5.90
C CYS A 138 13.66 0.46 -4.97
N ASP A 139 13.39 0.19 -3.69
CA ASP A 139 14.44 -0.19 -2.73
C ASP A 139 15.10 -1.50 -3.17
N ILE A 140 16.41 -1.47 -3.36
CA ILE A 140 17.24 -2.61 -3.74
C ILE A 140 18.11 -3.15 -2.59
N LEU A 141 18.01 -2.54 -1.41
CA LEU A 141 18.84 -2.85 -0.25
C LEU A 141 18.06 -3.67 0.79
N GLU A 142 17.68 -3.01 1.89
CA GLU A 142 17.16 -3.70 3.08
C GLU A 142 15.71 -4.13 2.96
N ASN A 143 14.88 -3.31 2.31
CA ASN A 143 13.43 -3.53 2.16
C ASN A 143 13.05 -4.02 0.76
N SER A 144 14.00 -4.52 0.03
CA SER A 144 13.84 -4.96 -1.35
C SER A 144 12.70 -5.99 -1.49
N LYS A 145 11.76 -5.71 -2.41
CA LYS A 145 10.71 -6.66 -2.77
C LYS A 145 11.28 -7.75 -3.69
N VAL A 146 10.56 -8.86 -3.83
CA VAL A 146 11.08 -10.07 -4.46
C VAL A 146 11.71 -9.83 -5.83
N VAL A 147 11.09 -9.08 -6.73
CA VAL A 147 11.65 -8.83 -8.08
C VAL A 147 12.99 -8.09 -8.00
N ALA A 148 13.05 -6.99 -7.24
CA ALA A 148 14.27 -6.22 -7.07
C ALA A 148 15.35 -7.03 -6.33
N ALA A 149 14.97 -7.77 -5.28
CA ALA A 149 15.88 -8.66 -4.55
C ALA A 149 16.50 -9.73 -5.46
N MET A 150 15.69 -10.34 -6.32
CA MET A 150 16.17 -11.34 -7.28
C MET A 150 17.13 -10.74 -8.31
N CYS A 151 16.81 -9.55 -8.85
CA CYS A 151 17.73 -8.85 -9.76
C CYS A 151 19.08 -8.58 -9.10
N VAL A 152 19.10 -8.11 -7.84
CA VAL A 152 20.34 -7.86 -7.09
C VAL A 152 21.11 -9.16 -6.84
N LYS A 153 20.42 -10.23 -6.45
CA LYS A 153 21.04 -11.54 -6.22
C LYS A 153 21.69 -12.08 -7.50
N ILE A 154 20.98 -12.02 -8.64
CA ILE A 154 21.51 -12.46 -9.93
C ILE A 154 22.71 -11.61 -10.34
N PHE A 155 22.62 -10.29 -10.20
CA PHE A 155 23.70 -9.38 -10.58
C PHE A 155 24.99 -9.62 -9.78
N ASN A 156 24.86 -9.99 -8.50
CA ASN A 156 26.00 -10.25 -7.61
C ASN A 156 26.45 -11.72 -7.58
N ALA A 157 25.76 -12.63 -8.26
CA ALA A 157 26.14 -14.03 -8.31
C ALA A 157 27.42 -14.23 -9.15
N GLU A 158 28.27 -15.17 -8.73
CA GLU A 158 29.40 -15.64 -9.55
C GLU A 158 28.89 -16.45 -10.75
N ASP A 159 29.65 -16.53 -11.84
CA ASP A 159 29.31 -17.28 -13.03
C ASP A 159 30.29 -18.46 -13.26
N PRO A 160 29.89 -19.74 -13.15
CA PRO A 160 28.60 -20.22 -12.68
C PRO A 160 28.44 -20.10 -11.16
N GLY A 161 27.25 -19.69 -10.71
CA GLY A 161 26.97 -19.46 -9.32
C GLY A 161 25.65 -20.06 -8.85
N GLU A 162 25.44 -20.07 -7.53
CA GLU A 162 24.20 -20.48 -6.88
C GLU A 162 23.49 -19.28 -6.26
N MET A 163 22.18 -19.29 -6.28
CA MET A 163 21.34 -18.26 -5.68
C MET A 163 20.32 -18.87 -4.74
N GLU A 164 20.31 -18.40 -3.50
CA GLU A 164 19.31 -18.81 -2.52
C GLU A 164 17.94 -18.20 -2.84
N ILE A 165 16.93 -19.05 -2.98
CA ILE A 165 15.51 -18.70 -3.10
C ILE A 165 14.79 -19.20 -1.86
N TRP A 166 13.99 -18.33 -1.23
CA TRP A 166 13.20 -18.71 -0.08
C TRP A 166 11.90 -19.39 -0.50
N GLY A 167 11.60 -20.50 0.14
CA GLY A 167 10.44 -21.35 -0.16
C GLY A 167 10.76 -22.39 -1.22
N ASP A 168 9.72 -23.00 -1.74
CA ASP A 168 9.79 -24.11 -2.72
C ASP A 168 9.60 -23.67 -4.18
N GLY A 169 9.43 -22.37 -4.42
CA GLY A 169 9.21 -21.80 -5.75
C GLY A 169 7.80 -21.95 -6.29
N THR A 170 6.85 -22.43 -5.51
CA THR A 170 5.44 -22.62 -5.95
C THR A 170 4.58 -21.37 -5.73
N GLN A 171 5.10 -20.34 -5.06
CA GLN A 171 4.36 -19.14 -4.73
C GLN A 171 3.99 -18.34 -5.99
N LEU A 172 2.71 -18.07 -6.15
CA LEU A 172 2.20 -17.20 -7.21
C LEU A 172 1.98 -15.78 -6.68
N ARG A 173 2.37 -14.79 -7.47
CA ARG A 173 2.15 -13.37 -7.16
C ARG A 173 1.90 -12.57 -8.42
N SER A 174 0.99 -11.61 -8.31
CA SER A 174 0.80 -10.60 -9.35
C SER A 174 1.80 -9.46 -9.15
N PHE A 175 2.41 -9.01 -10.24
CA PHE A 175 3.36 -7.91 -10.25
C PHE A 175 2.87 -6.79 -11.14
N CYS A 176 3.13 -5.54 -10.72
CA CYS A 176 2.84 -4.36 -11.51
C CYS A 176 4.12 -3.55 -11.71
N TYR A 177 4.49 -3.34 -12.96
CA TYR A 177 5.61 -2.44 -13.31
C TYR A 177 5.12 -0.99 -13.33
N ILE A 178 5.95 -0.06 -12.80
CA ILE A 178 5.68 1.39 -12.75
C ILE A 178 6.36 2.15 -13.89
#